data_5913a6ffa1be163471490f0e1e229b72
#
_entry.id   5913a6ffa1be163471490f0e1e229b72
#
_cell.length_a   1.000
_cell.length_b   1.000
_cell.length_c   1.000
_cell.angle_alpha   90.00
_cell.angle_beta   90.00
_cell.angle_gamma   90.00
#
_symmetry.space_group_name_H-M   'P 1'
#
loop_
_entity.id
_entity.type
_entity.pdbx_description
1 polymer ?
#
loop_
_entity_poly.entity_id
_entity_poly.type
_entity_poly.pdbx_seq_one_letter_code
_entity_poly.pdbx_strand_id
1 'polypeptide(L)'
;MKRAQKKKAQVKIAQVKAPATKAVPAESANRLRFFLDRKDAITETIRQLVEIESPSDNKPAVDRLGALLAGRFEGLGGHAKFHRTQDFGDHLQVDFATERSGKPVLLLGHIDTVYPLGTLAGMPCRVDDGRLWGPGALDMKSGIALMLHALDGLRTWHNDSLPRPVTVLLVSDEEVGSESSRPITESLARRSAAVLVLEPSYGLKGAVKTARKGVGEYTIKVMGKAAHSGLDFDEGESAIVELARQITAISKLVDVKRGLTLNVGLVSGGTRTNVIPAQATASLDVRVARMKDAPGIDRQLRALRPFNRKCKLEIKGGINRPPMERTAGVAALYRQASEIAKHLGWKLEEASVGGGSDGNFTANLGIPTLDGLGGVGEGAHATHEYVTISELPRRAALLAELIESV
;
A
#
# COMPACT_ATOMS: atom_id res chain seq x y z
N MET A 1 77.03 -22.86 -9.63
CA MET A 1 76.59 -21.53 -9.17
C MET A 1 75.98 -20.75 -10.36
N LYS A 2 74.66 -20.65 -10.45
CA LYS A 2 73.96 -19.77 -11.42
C LYS A 2 72.89 -19.00 -10.65
N ARG A 3 73.10 -17.66 -10.55
CA ARG A 3 72.11 -16.73 -9.91
C ARG A 3 70.90 -16.54 -10.81
N ALA A 4 69.70 -16.82 -10.30
CA ALA A 4 68.43 -16.46 -10.93
C ALA A 4 68.06 -15.03 -10.60
N GLN A 5 67.95 -14.15 -11.62
CA GLN A 5 67.43 -12.80 -11.53
C GLN A 5 65.88 -12.84 -11.49
N LYS A 6 65.25 -12.36 -10.39
CA LYS A 6 63.81 -12.11 -10.30
C LYS A 6 63.47 -10.78 -11.00
N LYS A 7 62.78 -10.83 -12.13
CA LYS A 7 62.10 -9.66 -12.72
C LYS A 7 60.85 -9.29 -11.90
N LYS A 8 60.83 -8.11 -11.31
CA LYS A 8 59.64 -7.49 -10.72
C LYS A 8 58.73 -6.97 -11.84
N ALA A 9 57.52 -7.52 -11.97
CA ALA A 9 56.50 -6.99 -12.82
C ALA A 9 55.80 -5.82 -12.08
N GLN A 10 55.89 -4.61 -12.62
CA GLN A 10 55.13 -3.45 -12.16
C GLN A 10 53.71 -3.56 -12.71
N VAL A 11 52.72 -3.76 -11.83
CA VAL A 11 51.30 -3.67 -12.17
C VAL A 11 50.91 -2.20 -12.28
N LYS A 12 50.63 -1.73 -13.49
CA LYS A 12 50.03 -0.41 -13.72
C LYS A 12 48.55 -0.49 -13.26
N ILE A 13 48.26 0.16 -12.14
CA ILE A 13 46.89 0.41 -11.70
C ILE A 13 46.27 1.45 -12.64
N ALA A 14 45.36 1.03 -13.51
CA ALA A 14 44.55 1.93 -14.31
C ALA A 14 43.65 2.72 -13.37
N GLN A 15 43.79 4.03 -13.31
CA GLN A 15 42.85 4.92 -12.65
C GLN A 15 41.51 4.86 -13.43
N VAL A 16 40.52 4.20 -12.86
CA VAL A 16 39.14 4.28 -13.34
C VAL A 16 38.64 5.69 -13.01
N LYS A 17 38.51 6.53 -14.03
CA LYS A 17 37.84 7.83 -13.89
C LYS A 17 36.42 7.57 -13.42
N ALA A 18 36.06 8.10 -12.26
CA ALA A 18 34.68 8.15 -11.80
C ALA A 18 33.81 8.83 -12.87
N PRO A 19 32.60 8.31 -13.19
CA PRO A 19 31.71 8.95 -14.15
C PRO A 19 31.40 10.36 -13.66
N ALA A 20 31.59 11.36 -14.52
CA ALA A 20 31.19 12.73 -14.23
C ALA A 20 29.68 12.77 -13.92
N THR A 21 29.33 13.05 -12.69
CA THR A 21 27.95 13.35 -12.29
C THR A 21 27.51 14.59 -13.06
N LYS A 22 26.54 14.47 -13.95
CA LYS A 22 25.92 15.63 -14.60
C LYS A 22 25.40 16.55 -13.49
N ALA A 23 25.72 17.84 -13.59
CA ALA A 23 25.24 18.84 -12.64
C ALA A 23 23.71 18.81 -12.56
N VAL A 24 23.16 18.88 -11.34
CA VAL A 24 21.74 18.99 -11.09
C VAL A 24 21.23 20.28 -11.75
N PRO A 25 20.12 20.28 -12.52
CA PRO A 25 19.55 21.49 -13.07
C PRO A 25 19.25 22.51 -11.96
N ALA A 26 19.53 23.77 -12.20
CA ALA A 26 19.37 24.82 -11.17
C ALA A 26 17.95 24.91 -10.64
N GLU A 27 16.97 24.70 -11.49
CA GLU A 27 15.55 24.69 -11.11
C GLU A 27 15.21 23.55 -10.15
N SER A 28 15.56 22.30 -10.48
CA SER A 28 15.32 21.15 -9.58
C SER A 28 16.10 21.29 -8.27
N ALA A 29 17.29 21.88 -8.28
CA ALA A 29 18.05 22.19 -7.08
C ALA A 29 17.31 23.20 -6.18
N ASN A 30 16.72 24.25 -6.75
CA ASN A 30 15.92 25.24 -6.03
C ASN A 30 14.64 24.62 -5.46
N ARG A 31 13.97 23.76 -6.23
CA ARG A 31 12.75 23.04 -5.78
C ARG A 31 13.06 22.10 -4.61
N LEU A 32 14.15 21.34 -4.68
CA LEU A 32 14.59 20.52 -3.55
C LEU A 32 14.93 21.38 -2.33
N ARG A 33 15.64 22.51 -2.53
CA ARG A 33 16.00 23.44 -1.45
C ARG A 33 14.77 23.99 -0.75
N PHE A 34 13.72 24.32 -1.48
CA PHE A 34 12.44 24.76 -0.93
C PHE A 34 11.88 23.77 0.13
N PHE A 35 11.94 22.46 -0.15
CA PHE A 35 11.48 21.43 0.80
C PHE A 35 12.50 21.14 1.89
N LEU A 36 13.80 21.26 1.63
CA LEU A 36 14.83 21.13 2.67
C LEU A 36 14.66 22.21 3.74
N ASP A 37 14.37 23.45 3.33
CA ASP A 37 14.12 24.55 4.25
C ASP A 37 12.79 24.41 5.02
N ARG A 38 11.87 23.55 4.56
CA ARG A 38 10.58 23.23 5.19
C ARG A 38 10.53 21.86 5.86
N LYS A 39 11.65 21.18 6.02
CA LYS A 39 11.73 19.83 6.61
C LYS A 39 11.02 19.76 7.97
N ASP A 40 11.23 20.74 8.82
CA ASP A 40 10.63 20.79 10.16
C ASP A 40 9.12 21.02 10.08
N ALA A 41 8.64 21.83 9.14
CA ALA A 41 7.20 22.04 8.91
C ALA A 41 6.52 20.75 8.39
N ILE A 42 7.18 20.01 7.49
CA ILE A 42 6.67 18.70 7.03
C ILE A 42 6.59 17.73 8.22
N THR A 43 7.64 17.67 9.03
CA THR A 43 7.71 16.82 10.24
C THR A 43 6.61 17.15 11.23
N GLU A 44 6.40 18.46 11.48
CA GLU A 44 5.34 18.94 12.38
C GLU A 44 3.94 18.62 11.83
N THR A 45 3.74 18.71 10.51
CA THR A 45 2.48 18.29 9.89
C THR A 45 2.21 16.81 10.15
N ILE A 46 3.20 15.93 9.98
CA ILE A 46 3.06 14.49 10.26
C ILE A 46 2.72 14.29 11.75
N ARG A 47 3.44 14.95 12.67
CA ARG A 47 3.19 14.86 14.11
C ARG A 47 1.72 15.18 14.45
N GLN A 48 1.21 16.28 13.93
CA GLN A 48 -0.18 16.71 14.16
C GLN A 48 -1.21 15.71 13.61
N LEU A 49 -0.92 15.07 12.47
CA LEU A 49 -1.78 14.02 11.91
C LEU A 49 -1.71 12.73 12.75
N VAL A 50 -0.53 12.35 13.22
CA VAL A 50 -0.33 11.15 14.06
C VAL A 50 -1.05 11.29 15.40
N GLU A 51 -1.07 12.47 16.00
CA GLU A 51 -1.74 12.75 17.28
C GLU A 51 -3.28 12.65 17.21
N ILE A 52 -3.85 12.53 16.00
CA ILE A 52 -5.27 12.24 15.81
C ILE A 52 -5.41 10.76 15.44
N GLU A 53 -5.79 9.93 16.40
CA GLU A 53 -6.07 8.52 16.14
C GLU A 53 -7.26 8.36 15.20
N SER A 54 -7.15 7.44 14.22
CA SER A 54 -8.13 7.25 13.16
C SER A 54 -8.33 5.78 12.79
N PRO A 55 -8.68 4.89 13.74
CA PRO A 55 -8.93 3.49 13.42
C PRO A 55 -10.12 3.31 12.47
N SER A 56 -10.01 2.39 11.53
CA SER A 56 -11.02 2.14 10.48
C SER A 56 -12.41 1.84 11.03
N ASP A 57 -12.50 1.24 12.23
CA ASP A 57 -13.74 0.86 12.91
C ASP A 57 -14.35 1.97 13.76
N ASN A 58 -13.76 3.18 13.76
CA ASN A 58 -14.26 4.31 14.54
C ASN A 58 -14.52 5.54 13.68
N LYS A 59 -15.72 5.56 13.07
CA LYS A 59 -16.16 6.66 12.20
C LYS A 59 -15.94 8.05 12.81
N PRO A 60 -16.34 8.37 14.08
CA PRO A 60 -16.13 9.70 14.64
C PRO A 60 -14.65 10.11 14.72
N ALA A 61 -13.75 9.17 14.94
CA ALA A 61 -12.31 9.45 14.98
C ALA A 61 -11.75 9.76 13.60
N VAL A 62 -12.11 8.96 12.60
CA VAL A 62 -11.71 9.16 11.20
C VAL A 62 -12.30 10.46 10.65
N ASP A 63 -13.57 10.75 10.93
CA ASP A 63 -14.24 11.99 10.49
C ASP A 63 -13.57 13.25 11.06
N ARG A 64 -13.06 13.22 12.31
CA ARG A 64 -12.28 14.33 12.87
C ARG A 64 -11.01 14.62 12.07
N LEU A 65 -10.27 13.58 11.69
CA LEU A 65 -9.09 13.72 10.85
C LEU A 65 -9.46 14.21 9.46
N GLY A 66 -10.53 13.68 8.86
CA GLY A 66 -11.06 14.11 7.56
C GLY A 66 -11.43 15.58 7.55
N ALA A 67 -12.11 16.08 8.60
CA ALA A 67 -12.49 17.49 8.73
C ALA A 67 -11.26 18.43 8.83
N LEU A 68 -10.24 18.03 9.61
CA LEU A 68 -8.98 18.78 9.68
C LEU A 68 -8.31 18.87 8.31
N LEU A 69 -8.24 17.74 7.59
CA LEU A 69 -7.59 17.67 6.28
C LEU A 69 -8.36 18.47 5.24
N ALA A 70 -9.69 18.43 5.25
CA ALA A 70 -10.52 19.26 4.35
C ALA A 70 -10.15 20.73 4.52
N GLY A 71 -10.13 21.27 5.75
CA GLY A 71 -9.75 22.65 6.00
C GLY A 71 -8.32 22.99 5.55
N ARG A 72 -7.36 22.06 5.69
CA ARG A 72 -5.98 22.26 5.21
C ARG A 72 -5.89 22.34 3.69
N PHE A 73 -6.56 21.42 2.99
CA PHE A 73 -6.60 21.45 1.53
C PHE A 73 -7.38 22.64 0.98
N GLU A 74 -8.47 23.06 1.65
CA GLU A 74 -9.21 24.30 1.30
C GLU A 74 -8.32 25.54 1.49
N GLY A 75 -7.50 25.59 2.53
CA GLY A 75 -6.48 26.62 2.72
C GLY A 75 -5.45 26.69 1.59
N LEU A 76 -5.27 25.60 0.84
CA LEU A 76 -4.47 25.52 -0.38
C LEU A 76 -5.28 25.80 -1.67
N GLY A 77 -6.52 26.29 -1.55
CA GLY A 77 -7.39 26.58 -2.70
C GLY A 77 -8.10 25.37 -3.31
N GLY A 78 -8.18 24.27 -2.59
CA GLY A 78 -8.95 23.10 -2.99
C GLY A 78 -10.44 23.25 -2.66
N HIS A 79 -11.27 22.49 -3.37
CA HIS A 79 -12.71 22.36 -3.12
C HIS A 79 -13.01 21.01 -2.51
N ALA A 80 -13.23 20.97 -1.18
CA ALA A 80 -13.47 19.75 -0.44
C ALA A 80 -14.90 19.23 -0.60
N LYS A 81 -15.04 17.92 -0.73
CA LYS A 81 -16.31 17.20 -0.79
C LYS A 81 -16.19 15.90 0.00
N PHE A 82 -17.16 15.63 0.87
CA PHE A 82 -17.26 14.35 1.58
C PHE A 82 -18.21 13.39 0.89
N HIS A 83 -17.75 12.17 0.69
CA HIS A 83 -18.59 11.04 0.33
C HIS A 83 -18.98 10.33 1.62
N ARG A 84 -20.25 10.51 2.01
CA ARG A 84 -20.79 10.01 3.29
C ARG A 84 -20.89 8.51 3.31
N THR A 85 -20.49 7.88 4.41
CA THR A 85 -20.66 6.46 4.70
C THR A 85 -21.44 6.28 6.01
N GLN A 86 -21.98 5.06 6.25
CA GLN A 86 -22.63 4.74 7.51
C GLN A 86 -21.70 4.00 8.47
N ASP A 87 -20.94 3.07 7.96
CA ASP A 87 -20.15 2.11 8.74
C ASP A 87 -18.69 2.54 8.95
N PHE A 88 -18.17 3.38 8.05
CA PHE A 88 -16.78 3.89 8.07
C PHE A 88 -16.75 5.40 8.21
N GLY A 89 -15.56 6.00 8.35
CA GLY A 89 -15.38 7.44 8.17
C GLY A 89 -15.81 7.90 6.78
N ASP A 90 -16.15 9.17 6.64
CA ASP A 90 -16.47 9.74 5.34
C ASP A 90 -15.20 9.87 4.48
N HIS A 91 -15.28 9.54 3.19
CA HIS A 91 -14.14 9.71 2.29
C HIS A 91 -14.04 11.16 1.85
N LEU A 92 -12.84 11.71 1.83
CA LEU A 92 -12.56 13.08 1.45
C LEU A 92 -12.03 13.15 0.01
N GLN A 93 -12.76 13.83 -0.86
CA GLN A 93 -12.30 14.26 -2.18
C GLN A 93 -12.02 15.76 -2.15
N VAL A 94 -10.90 16.19 -2.75
CA VAL A 94 -10.59 17.63 -2.92
C VAL A 94 -10.13 17.86 -4.35
N ASP A 95 -10.79 18.79 -5.04
CA ASP A 95 -10.49 19.13 -6.43
C ASP A 95 -9.79 20.49 -6.51
N PHE A 96 -8.72 20.58 -7.29
CA PHE A 96 -7.91 21.77 -7.51
C PHE A 96 -7.84 22.13 -8.98
N ALA A 97 -7.74 23.43 -9.29
CA ALA A 97 -7.52 23.98 -10.62
C ALA A 97 -8.49 23.40 -11.68
N THR A 98 -9.76 23.27 -11.30
CA THR A 98 -10.81 22.67 -12.13
C THR A 98 -11.11 23.48 -13.38
N GLU A 99 -10.72 24.75 -13.43
CA GLU A 99 -10.82 25.66 -14.57
C GLU A 99 -9.76 25.38 -15.65
N ARG A 100 -8.71 24.65 -15.33
CA ARG A 100 -7.67 24.30 -16.31
C ARG A 100 -8.11 23.11 -17.17
N SER A 101 -7.67 23.12 -18.43
CA SER A 101 -7.94 22.03 -19.37
C SER A 101 -7.10 20.78 -19.06
N GLY A 102 -7.61 19.62 -19.47
CA GLY A 102 -6.92 18.35 -19.34
C GLY A 102 -7.53 17.45 -18.26
N LYS A 103 -7.06 16.20 -18.23
CA LYS A 103 -7.44 15.25 -17.18
C LYS A 103 -6.66 15.54 -15.91
N PRO A 104 -7.30 15.45 -14.73
CA PRO A 104 -6.60 15.61 -13.47
C PRO A 104 -5.57 14.50 -13.22
N VAL A 105 -4.58 14.79 -12.37
CA VAL A 105 -3.79 13.77 -11.68
C VAL A 105 -4.55 13.42 -10.40
N LEU A 106 -4.76 12.12 -10.16
CA LEU A 106 -5.35 11.64 -8.91
C LEU A 106 -4.25 11.34 -7.90
N LEU A 107 -4.25 12.06 -6.77
CA LEU A 107 -3.46 11.73 -5.58
C LEU A 107 -4.33 10.85 -4.69
N LEU A 108 -3.91 9.64 -4.45
CA LEU A 108 -4.69 8.63 -3.74
C LEU A 108 -4.00 8.25 -2.41
N GLY A 109 -4.77 8.21 -1.34
CA GLY A 109 -4.33 7.77 -0.03
C GLY A 109 -5.49 7.41 0.88
N HIS A 110 -5.18 7.02 2.12
CA HIS A 110 -6.17 6.71 3.14
C HIS A 110 -5.88 7.46 4.44
N ILE A 111 -6.94 7.68 5.25
CA ILE A 111 -6.88 8.38 6.54
C ILE A 111 -7.12 7.45 7.73
N ASP A 112 -7.61 6.25 7.48
CA ASP A 112 -7.77 5.22 8.50
C ASP A 112 -6.44 4.55 8.84
N THR A 113 -6.41 3.85 9.96
CA THR A 113 -5.27 3.07 10.44
C THR A 113 -5.74 1.79 11.12
N VAL A 114 -4.86 0.77 11.19
CA VAL A 114 -5.11 -0.49 11.91
C VAL A 114 -5.07 -0.34 13.44
N TYR A 115 -4.61 0.79 13.96
CA TYR A 115 -4.37 0.99 15.38
C TYR A 115 -5.65 1.38 16.11
N PRO A 116 -6.06 0.67 17.20
CA PRO A 116 -7.26 1.03 17.96
C PRO A 116 -7.08 2.36 18.72
N LEU A 117 -8.20 2.96 19.11
CA LEU A 117 -8.18 4.14 19.98
C LEU A 117 -7.42 3.88 21.28
N GLY A 118 -6.62 4.86 21.71
CA GLY A 118 -5.78 4.78 22.91
C GLY A 118 -4.38 4.22 22.64
N THR A 119 -4.05 3.86 21.41
CA THR A 119 -2.71 3.37 21.03
C THR A 119 -1.62 4.39 21.34
N LEU A 120 -1.90 5.70 21.19
CA LEU A 120 -0.94 6.78 21.49
C LEU A 120 -0.44 6.75 22.94
N ALA A 121 -1.20 6.20 23.89
CA ALA A 121 -0.76 6.07 25.29
C ALA A 121 0.44 5.10 25.43
N GLY A 122 0.50 4.04 24.64
CA GLY A 122 1.59 3.07 24.62
C GLY A 122 2.61 3.26 23.50
N MET A 123 2.22 3.99 22.45
CA MET A 123 3.03 4.27 21.26
C MET A 123 2.98 5.79 20.95
N PRO A 124 3.56 6.65 21.84
CA PRO A 124 3.44 8.10 21.69
C PRO A 124 4.14 8.60 20.44
N CYS A 125 3.57 9.65 19.83
CA CYS A 125 4.24 10.36 18.77
C CYS A 125 5.51 11.05 19.31
N ARG A 126 6.67 10.70 18.77
CA ARG A 126 7.94 11.29 19.18
C ARG A 126 8.93 11.40 18.02
N VAL A 127 9.82 12.37 18.12
CA VAL A 127 10.98 12.48 17.24
C VAL A 127 12.21 12.03 18.01
N ASP A 128 12.92 11.04 17.47
CA ASP A 128 14.12 10.49 18.05
C ASP A 128 15.02 9.91 16.96
N ASP A 129 16.33 10.16 17.04
CA ASP A 129 17.36 9.68 16.09
C ASP A 129 16.98 9.90 14.61
N GLY A 130 16.51 11.11 14.28
CA GLY A 130 16.14 11.47 12.89
C GLY A 130 14.90 10.78 12.35
N ARG A 131 14.11 10.15 13.21
CA ARG A 131 12.87 9.44 12.91
C ARG A 131 11.70 10.05 13.65
N LEU A 132 10.54 10.07 13.02
CA LEU A 132 9.27 10.35 13.68
C LEU A 132 8.52 9.02 13.87
N TRP A 133 8.32 8.66 15.11
CA TRP A 133 7.64 7.44 15.55
C TRP A 133 6.19 7.74 15.88
N GLY A 134 5.31 6.80 15.65
CA GLY A 134 3.91 6.88 16.06
C GLY A 134 2.98 6.06 15.17
N PRO A 135 1.73 5.78 15.64
CA PRO A 135 0.77 4.96 14.90
C PRO A 135 0.31 5.66 13.62
N GLY A 136 0.46 4.98 12.49
CA GLY A 136 0.13 5.52 11.17
C GLY A 136 1.11 6.60 10.68
N ALA A 137 2.26 6.80 11.34
CA ALA A 137 3.25 7.78 10.92
C ALA A 137 3.78 7.48 9.51
N LEU A 138 4.04 6.20 9.23
CA LEU A 138 4.47 5.72 7.93
C LEU A 138 3.28 5.39 7.03
N ASP A 139 2.30 4.66 7.56
CA ASP A 139 1.12 4.15 6.85
C ASP A 139 -0.19 4.83 7.34
N MET A 140 -0.72 5.91 6.63
CA MET A 140 0.09 6.60 5.63
C MET A 140 0.08 8.14 5.85
N LYS A 141 0.07 8.60 7.12
CA LYS A 141 -0.04 10.03 7.47
C LYS A 141 1.13 10.87 6.94
N SER A 142 2.33 10.27 6.81
CA SER A 142 3.45 10.91 6.11
C SER A 142 3.15 11.16 4.63
N GLY A 143 2.50 10.22 3.95
CA GLY A 143 2.07 10.39 2.56
C GLY A 143 1.10 11.57 2.41
N ILE A 144 0.14 11.71 3.34
CA ILE A 144 -0.81 12.83 3.36
C ILE A 144 -0.08 14.18 3.59
N ALA A 145 0.87 14.21 4.53
CA ALA A 145 1.68 15.41 4.74
C ALA A 145 2.47 15.80 3.49
N LEU A 146 3.04 14.80 2.78
CA LEU A 146 3.74 15.04 1.51
C LEU A 146 2.81 15.60 0.42
N MET A 147 1.53 15.16 0.36
CA MET A 147 0.53 15.74 -0.56
C MET A 147 0.33 17.24 -0.27
N LEU A 148 0.09 17.60 1.00
CA LEU A 148 -0.12 18.99 1.41
C LEU A 148 1.06 19.88 1.04
N HIS A 149 2.27 19.46 1.38
CA HIS A 149 3.48 20.25 1.13
C HIS A 149 3.86 20.29 -0.36
N ALA A 150 3.62 19.23 -1.13
CA ALA A 150 3.86 19.22 -2.58
C ALA A 150 2.91 20.20 -3.30
N LEU A 151 1.63 20.24 -2.92
CA LEU A 151 0.65 21.17 -3.47
C LEU A 151 0.97 22.63 -3.07
N ASP A 152 1.41 22.87 -1.84
CA ASP A 152 1.89 24.18 -1.38
C ASP A 152 3.11 24.67 -2.18
N GLY A 153 4.08 23.78 -2.41
CA GLY A 153 5.24 24.06 -3.26
C GLY A 153 4.84 24.44 -4.67
N LEU A 154 3.99 23.65 -5.30
CA LEU A 154 3.47 23.94 -6.64
C LEU A 154 2.76 25.28 -6.72
N ARG A 155 1.90 25.60 -5.76
CA ARG A 155 1.24 26.93 -5.69
C ARG A 155 2.23 28.06 -5.58
N THR A 156 3.22 27.90 -4.71
CA THR A 156 4.27 28.91 -4.53
C THR A 156 5.04 29.18 -5.83
N TRP A 157 5.32 28.14 -6.62
CA TRP A 157 6.05 28.27 -7.89
C TRP A 157 5.20 28.79 -9.04
N HIS A 158 3.87 28.66 -8.95
CA HIS A 158 2.92 29.01 -10.01
C HIS A 158 1.96 30.15 -9.62
N ASN A 159 2.39 31.11 -8.79
CA ASN A 159 1.63 32.30 -8.41
C ASN A 159 0.23 31.96 -7.83
N ASP A 160 0.23 31.16 -6.77
CA ASP A 160 -0.97 30.70 -6.05
C ASP A 160 -1.98 29.85 -6.86
N SER A 161 -1.56 29.29 -8.00
CA SER A 161 -2.36 28.36 -8.80
C SER A 161 -1.64 27.00 -8.92
N LEU A 162 -2.34 25.98 -9.41
CA LEU A 162 -1.68 24.73 -9.84
C LEU A 162 -1.49 24.72 -11.36
N PRO A 163 -0.41 24.08 -11.86
CA PRO A 163 -0.14 24.05 -13.31
C PRO A 163 -1.17 23.22 -14.09
N ARG A 164 -1.93 22.37 -13.43
CA ARG A 164 -2.91 21.45 -14.00
C ARG A 164 -3.98 21.06 -12.99
N PRO A 165 -5.12 20.44 -13.44
CA PRO A 165 -6.11 19.89 -12.53
C PRO A 165 -5.51 18.76 -11.68
N VAL A 166 -5.83 18.77 -10.37
CA VAL A 166 -5.46 17.72 -9.42
C VAL A 166 -6.69 17.34 -8.61
N THR A 167 -6.90 16.05 -8.42
CA THR A 167 -7.90 15.52 -7.47
C THR A 167 -7.16 14.76 -6.39
N VAL A 168 -7.41 15.08 -5.13
CA VAL A 168 -7.00 14.28 -3.97
C VAL A 168 -8.18 13.42 -3.56
N LEU A 169 -7.95 12.13 -3.36
CA LEU A 169 -8.92 11.24 -2.71
C LEU A 169 -8.25 10.58 -1.50
N LEU A 170 -8.82 10.82 -0.33
CA LEU A 170 -8.44 10.18 0.92
C LEU A 170 -9.59 9.29 1.38
N VAL A 171 -9.39 7.97 1.31
CA VAL A 171 -10.39 6.99 1.72
C VAL A 171 -10.28 6.67 3.20
N SER A 172 -11.29 6.04 3.78
CA SER A 172 -11.41 5.81 5.22
C SER A 172 -11.62 4.32 5.58
N ASP A 173 -11.48 3.43 4.60
CA ASP A 173 -11.70 2.00 4.73
C ASP A 173 -10.64 1.15 3.99
N GLU A 174 -9.44 1.73 3.74
CA GLU A 174 -8.37 1.03 3.02
C GLU A 174 -7.91 -0.21 3.78
N GLU A 175 -7.68 -0.07 5.08
CA GLU A 175 -7.15 -1.09 5.98
C GLU A 175 -8.12 -2.28 6.21
N VAL A 176 -9.38 -2.09 5.83
CA VAL A 176 -10.44 -3.12 5.93
C VAL A 176 -10.97 -3.57 4.56
N GLY A 177 -10.31 -3.18 3.46
CA GLY A 177 -10.55 -3.75 2.13
C GLY A 177 -11.27 -2.86 1.13
N SER A 178 -11.52 -1.58 1.45
CA SER A 178 -12.03 -0.53 0.54
C SER A 178 -13.39 -0.84 -0.08
N GLU A 179 -14.29 -1.49 0.67
CA GLU A 179 -15.59 -1.90 0.12
C GLU A 179 -16.43 -0.68 -0.28
N SER A 180 -16.47 0.36 0.56
CA SER A 180 -17.26 1.56 0.32
C SER A 180 -16.57 2.58 -0.58
N SER A 181 -15.22 2.68 -0.54
CA SER A 181 -14.44 3.65 -1.31
C SER A 181 -14.11 3.20 -2.73
N ARG A 182 -14.03 1.90 -3.00
CA ARG A 182 -13.64 1.36 -4.31
C ARG A 182 -14.42 1.94 -5.50
N PRO A 183 -15.76 2.06 -5.48
CA PRO A 183 -16.50 2.65 -6.60
C PRO A 183 -16.11 4.10 -6.88
N ILE A 184 -15.78 4.87 -5.83
CA ILE A 184 -15.34 6.27 -5.92
C ILE A 184 -13.95 6.31 -6.53
N THR A 185 -13.02 5.52 -5.99
CA THR A 185 -11.63 5.39 -6.46
C THR A 185 -11.59 5.02 -7.95
N GLU A 186 -12.34 4.00 -8.36
CA GLU A 186 -12.41 3.58 -9.75
C GLU A 186 -13.03 4.66 -10.66
N SER A 187 -14.08 5.35 -10.20
CA SER A 187 -14.72 6.43 -10.95
C SER A 187 -13.79 7.61 -11.19
N LEU A 188 -13.03 8.04 -10.16
CA LEU A 188 -12.07 9.13 -10.26
C LEU A 188 -10.87 8.73 -11.13
N ALA A 189 -10.34 7.52 -10.95
CA ALA A 189 -9.23 7.02 -11.74
C ALA A 189 -9.52 7.01 -13.25
N ARG A 190 -10.72 6.57 -13.68
CA ARG A 190 -11.13 6.56 -15.12
C ARG A 190 -11.10 7.94 -15.75
N ARG A 191 -11.26 9.00 -14.97
CA ARG A 191 -11.23 10.41 -15.45
C ARG A 191 -9.84 11.04 -15.37
N SER A 192 -8.88 10.37 -14.72
CA SER A 192 -7.54 10.88 -14.46
C SER A 192 -6.54 10.53 -15.57
N ALA A 193 -5.50 11.35 -15.72
CA ALA A 193 -4.36 11.09 -16.60
C ALA A 193 -3.45 9.99 -16.00
N ALA A 194 -3.25 10.07 -14.70
CA ALA A 194 -2.50 9.09 -13.91
C ALA A 194 -2.96 9.11 -12.45
N VAL A 195 -2.58 8.07 -11.70
CA VAL A 195 -2.82 7.94 -10.27
C VAL A 195 -1.47 7.84 -9.55
N LEU A 196 -1.27 8.70 -8.56
CA LEU A 196 -0.11 8.75 -7.68
C LEU A 196 -0.55 8.31 -6.29
N VAL A 197 -0.08 7.15 -5.82
CA VAL A 197 -0.51 6.55 -4.56
C VAL A 197 0.55 6.84 -3.49
N LEU A 198 0.12 7.50 -2.41
CA LEU A 198 1.03 8.00 -1.38
C LEU A 198 1.24 7.02 -0.22
N GLU A 199 1.07 5.75 -0.48
CA GLU A 199 1.48 4.64 0.36
C GLU A 199 2.98 4.70 0.71
N PRO A 200 3.43 4.08 1.81
CA PRO A 200 4.85 3.98 2.14
C PRO A 200 5.69 3.50 0.95
N SER A 201 6.89 3.99 0.84
CA SER A 201 7.88 3.44 -0.10
C SER A 201 8.34 2.04 0.33
N TYR A 202 9.04 1.33 -0.54
CA TYR A 202 9.59 0.01 -0.20
C TYR A 202 11.05 0.11 0.23
N GLY A 203 11.31 -0.33 1.46
CA GLY A 203 12.62 -0.38 2.08
C GLY A 203 13.24 1.01 2.32
N LEU A 204 14.34 1.05 3.06
CA LEU A 204 14.99 2.30 3.48
C LEU A 204 15.63 3.10 2.33
N LYS A 205 15.75 2.53 1.13
CA LYS A 205 16.15 3.27 -0.07
C LYS A 205 15.02 4.05 -0.72
N GLY A 206 13.77 3.86 -0.26
CA GLY A 206 12.61 4.58 -0.75
C GLY A 206 12.19 4.19 -2.16
N ALA A 207 12.29 2.89 -2.53
CA ALA A 207 11.85 2.43 -3.84
C ALA A 207 10.33 2.63 -4.02
N VAL A 208 9.91 3.07 -5.20
CA VAL A 208 8.48 3.11 -5.56
C VAL A 208 7.99 1.73 -5.95
N LYS A 209 6.69 1.52 -5.84
CA LYS A 209 6.06 0.23 -6.12
C LYS A 209 5.44 0.26 -7.51
N THR A 210 5.98 -0.56 -8.43
CA THR A 210 5.48 -0.68 -9.82
C THR A 210 4.67 -1.96 -10.03
N ALA A 211 4.64 -2.85 -9.02
CA ALA A 211 3.79 -4.03 -9.00
C ALA A 211 3.40 -4.39 -7.56
N ARG A 212 2.15 -4.82 -7.40
CA ARG A 212 1.61 -5.37 -6.15
C ARG A 212 0.85 -6.65 -6.44
N LYS A 213 0.94 -7.67 -5.58
CA LYS A 213 0.08 -8.83 -5.74
C LYS A 213 -1.37 -8.44 -5.51
N GLY A 214 -2.27 -9.11 -6.21
CA GLY A 214 -3.69 -9.13 -5.89
C GLY A 214 -3.94 -9.92 -4.62
N VAL A 215 -5.01 -9.57 -3.93
CA VAL A 215 -5.41 -10.10 -2.63
C VAL A 215 -6.80 -10.69 -2.74
N GLY A 216 -6.95 -11.89 -2.21
CA GLY A 216 -8.25 -12.55 -2.08
C GLY A 216 -8.40 -13.22 -0.73
N GLU A 217 -9.62 -13.23 -0.27
CA GLU A 217 -10.02 -13.96 0.92
C GLU A 217 -11.02 -15.04 0.58
N TYR A 218 -10.83 -16.23 1.15
CA TYR A 218 -11.77 -17.34 1.01
C TYR A 218 -12.03 -17.97 2.37
N THR A 219 -13.29 -18.33 2.60
CA THR A 219 -13.71 -19.11 3.75
C THR A 219 -14.18 -20.48 3.27
N ILE A 220 -13.63 -21.53 3.87
CA ILE A 220 -14.07 -22.92 3.65
C ILE A 220 -14.76 -23.38 4.90
N LYS A 221 -16.06 -23.67 4.79
CA LYS A 221 -16.88 -24.26 5.85
C LYS A 221 -17.16 -25.71 5.52
N VAL A 222 -16.84 -26.58 6.48
CA VAL A 222 -17.15 -28.01 6.43
C VAL A 222 -18.28 -28.31 7.37
N MET A 223 -19.27 -29.03 6.88
CA MET A 223 -20.42 -29.54 7.63
C MET A 223 -20.37 -31.08 7.63
N GLY A 224 -20.27 -31.65 8.81
CA GLY A 224 -20.30 -33.09 9.09
C GLY A 224 -21.53 -33.48 9.93
N LYS A 225 -21.39 -34.48 10.80
CA LYS A 225 -22.46 -34.98 11.71
C LYS A 225 -21.89 -35.17 13.11
N ALA A 226 -22.51 -34.55 14.11
CA ALA A 226 -22.14 -34.78 15.50
C ALA A 226 -22.52 -36.17 15.98
N ALA A 227 -21.70 -36.75 16.83
CA ALA A 227 -21.98 -37.99 17.54
C ALA A 227 -21.16 -38.04 18.84
N HIS A 228 -21.53 -38.88 19.78
CA HIS A 228 -20.73 -39.14 20.98
C HIS A 228 -19.50 -39.98 20.64
N SER A 229 -18.29 -39.46 20.88
CA SER A 229 -17.04 -40.09 20.42
C SER A 229 -16.74 -41.46 21.00
N GLY A 230 -17.37 -41.81 22.13
CA GLY A 230 -17.18 -43.12 22.80
C GLY A 230 -18.37 -44.07 22.65
N LEU A 231 -19.57 -43.56 22.33
CA LEU A 231 -20.77 -44.40 22.23
C LEU A 231 -21.19 -44.65 20.76
N ASP A 232 -21.15 -43.60 19.96
CA ASP A 232 -21.69 -43.62 18.58
C ASP A 232 -20.66 -43.16 17.57
N PHE A 233 -19.40 -43.61 17.72
CA PHE A 233 -18.28 -43.15 16.91
C PHE A 233 -18.52 -43.30 15.40
N ASP A 234 -19.09 -44.43 14.99
CA ASP A 234 -19.35 -44.76 13.57
C ASP A 234 -20.52 -43.98 12.97
N GLU A 235 -21.35 -43.33 13.81
CA GLU A 235 -22.45 -42.50 13.38
C GLU A 235 -22.06 -41.04 13.11
N GLY A 236 -20.84 -40.64 13.53
CA GLY A 236 -20.33 -39.29 13.38
C GLY A 236 -19.54 -39.08 12.10
N GLU A 237 -19.56 -37.86 11.59
CA GLU A 237 -18.74 -37.43 10.44
C GLU A 237 -17.94 -36.20 10.83
N SER A 238 -16.64 -36.36 11.08
CA SER A 238 -15.79 -35.32 11.63
C SER A 238 -15.48 -34.20 10.62
N ALA A 239 -16.05 -33.02 10.82
CA ALA A 239 -15.75 -31.86 10.03
C ALA A 239 -14.30 -31.37 10.17
N ILE A 240 -13.67 -31.56 11.35
CA ILE A 240 -12.25 -31.19 11.55
C ILE A 240 -11.34 -32.09 10.72
N VAL A 241 -11.58 -33.42 10.72
CA VAL A 241 -10.76 -34.35 9.93
C VAL A 241 -10.91 -34.07 8.44
N GLU A 242 -12.12 -33.79 7.98
CA GLU A 242 -12.36 -33.40 6.59
C GLU A 242 -11.64 -32.09 6.25
N LEU A 243 -11.76 -31.06 7.10
CA LEU A 243 -11.11 -29.78 6.90
C LEU A 243 -9.57 -29.91 6.83
N ALA A 244 -8.96 -30.75 7.65
CA ALA A 244 -7.52 -31.00 7.63
C ALA A 244 -7.06 -31.60 6.30
N ARG A 245 -7.87 -32.49 5.68
CA ARG A 245 -7.62 -33.01 4.33
C ARG A 245 -7.73 -31.92 3.26
N GLN A 246 -8.73 -31.04 3.37
CA GLN A 246 -8.90 -29.91 2.46
C GLN A 246 -7.72 -28.95 2.55
N ILE A 247 -7.27 -28.60 3.76
CA ILE A 247 -6.09 -27.74 3.98
C ILE A 247 -4.85 -28.36 3.30
N THR A 248 -4.65 -29.66 3.47
CA THR A 248 -3.53 -30.40 2.82
C THR A 248 -3.63 -30.37 1.30
N ALA A 249 -4.84 -30.45 0.73
CA ALA A 249 -5.04 -30.37 -0.71
C ALA A 249 -4.79 -28.94 -1.23
N ILE A 250 -5.27 -27.91 -0.52
CA ILE A 250 -5.12 -26.50 -0.88
C ILE A 250 -3.65 -26.07 -0.84
N SER A 251 -2.88 -26.53 0.14
CA SER A 251 -1.45 -26.19 0.25
C SER A 251 -0.63 -26.60 -0.98
N LYS A 252 -1.10 -27.57 -1.77
CA LYS A 252 -0.47 -28.01 -3.02
C LYS A 252 -0.72 -27.07 -4.20
N LEU A 253 -1.66 -26.12 -4.07
CA LEU A 253 -1.98 -25.13 -5.10
C LEU A 253 -0.99 -23.95 -5.10
N VAL A 254 -0.14 -23.85 -4.09
CA VAL A 254 0.88 -22.79 -3.97
C VAL A 254 1.91 -22.93 -5.09
N ASP A 255 2.15 -21.85 -5.83
CA ASP A 255 3.19 -21.75 -6.85
C ASP A 255 3.95 -20.42 -6.68
N VAL A 256 4.95 -20.44 -5.80
CA VAL A 256 5.76 -19.26 -5.49
C VAL A 256 6.46 -18.68 -6.71
N LYS A 257 6.86 -19.54 -7.68
CA LYS A 257 7.54 -19.09 -8.91
C LYS A 257 6.60 -18.27 -9.81
N ARG A 258 5.31 -18.60 -9.82
CA ARG A 258 4.27 -17.81 -10.50
C ARG A 258 3.75 -16.64 -9.66
N GLY A 259 4.20 -16.49 -8.41
CA GLY A 259 3.72 -15.48 -7.48
C GLY A 259 2.34 -15.79 -6.89
N LEU A 260 1.89 -17.06 -6.98
CA LEU A 260 0.66 -17.54 -6.36
C LEU A 260 0.97 -18.12 -4.98
N THR A 261 0.37 -17.52 -3.95
CA THR A 261 0.47 -18.02 -2.57
C THR A 261 -0.91 -18.16 -1.94
N LEU A 262 -1.11 -19.23 -1.18
CA LEU A 262 -2.30 -19.48 -0.37
C LEU A 262 -1.84 -19.76 1.05
N ASN A 263 -2.41 -19.04 1.99
CA ASN A 263 -2.15 -19.24 3.41
C ASN A 263 -3.46 -19.48 4.15
N VAL A 264 -3.54 -20.61 4.87
CA VAL A 264 -4.64 -20.85 5.81
C VAL A 264 -4.26 -20.17 7.12
N GLY A 265 -4.79 -18.97 7.34
CA GLY A 265 -4.42 -18.12 8.48
C GLY A 265 -5.23 -18.43 9.76
N LEU A 266 -6.49 -18.84 9.58
CA LEU A 266 -7.38 -19.14 10.72
C LEU A 266 -8.07 -20.49 10.52
N VAL A 267 -8.19 -21.25 11.63
CA VAL A 267 -8.96 -22.50 11.68
C VAL A 267 -9.76 -22.54 12.97
N SER A 268 -11.03 -22.93 12.86
CA SER A 268 -11.90 -23.14 14.03
C SER A 268 -12.79 -24.36 13.81
N GLY A 269 -13.20 -25.03 14.90
CA GLY A 269 -14.13 -26.17 14.79
C GLY A 269 -14.26 -26.96 16.10
N GLY A 270 -15.34 -27.73 16.16
CA GLY A 270 -15.67 -28.54 17.33
C GLY A 270 -16.25 -27.75 18.50
N THR A 271 -16.75 -28.46 19.51
CA THR A 271 -17.35 -27.88 20.72
C THR A 271 -16.81 -28.50 22.00
N ARG A 272 -16.58 -29.81 22.01
CA ARG A 272 -16.06 -30.60 23.15
C ARG A 272 -15.22 -31.77 22.65
N THR A 273 -14.27 -32.22 23.43
CA THR A 273 -13.36 -33.31 23.08
C THR A 273 -14.05 -34.66 22.90
N ASN A 274 -15.17 -34.89 23.60
CA ASN A 274 -15.95 -36.13 23.50
C ASN A 274 -17.12 -36.05 22.51
N VAL A 275 -17.14 -35.03 21.59
CA VAL A 275 -18.14 -34.89 20.52
C VAL A 275 -17.43 -34.87 19.18
N ILE A 276 -17.83 -35.74 18.25
CA ILE A 276 -17.38 -35.66 16.85
C ILE A 276 -17.84 -34.33 16.26
N PRO A 277 -16.94 -33.47 15.77
CA PRO A 277 -17.27 -32.11 15.38
C PRO A 277 -18.14 -32.05 14.11
N ALA A 278 -19.32 -31.45 14.23
CA ALA A 278 -20.25 -31.27 13.10
C ALA A 278 -19.88 -30.08 12.20
N GLN A 279 -19.07 -29.15 12.68
CA GLN A 279 -18.68 -27.97 11.90
C GLN A 279 -17.20 -27.64 12.12
N ALA A 280 -16.53 -27.21 11.02
CA ALA A 280 -15.21 -26.63 11.06
C ALA A 280 -15.08 -25.59 9.93
N THR A 281 -14.25 -24.58 10.14
CA THR A 281 -14.07 -23.46 9.22
C THR A 281 -12.59 -23.12 9.09
N ALA A 282 -12.15 -22.78 7.88
CA ALA A 282 -10.82 -22.20 7.64
C ALA A 282 -10.96 -20.90 6.81
N SER A 283 -10.16 -19.89 7.16
CA SER A 283 -10.02 -18.65 6.39
C SER A 283 -8.66 -18.64 5.71
N LEU A 284 -8.68 -18.31 4.42
CA LEU A 284 -7.51 -18.33 3.54
C LEU A 284 -7.21 -16.93 3.02
N ASP A 285 -5.94 -16.53 3.10
CA ASP A 285 -5.36 -15.43 2.31
C ASP A 285 -4.82 -15.99 1.00
N VAL A 286 -5.21 -15.38 -0.11
CA VAL A 286 -4.76 -15.75 -1.46
C VAL A 286 -4.08 -14.56 -2.11
N ARG A 287 -2.84 -14.74 -2.58
CA ARG A 287 -2.12 -13.70 -3.31
C ARG A 287 -1.79 -14.16 -4.72
N VAL A 288 -2.08 -13.30 -5.71
CA VAL A 288 -1.83 -13.56 -7.14
C VAL A 288 -1.00 -12.42 -7.75
N ALA A 289 0.07 -12.77 -8.46
CA ALA A 289 0.91 -11.76 -9.12
C ALA A 289 0.34 -11.27 -10.45
N ARG A 290 -0.56 -12.05 -11.08
CA ARG A 290 -1.12 -11.74 -12.41
C ARG A 290 -2.62 -11.98 -12.42
N MET A 291 -3.37 -11.05 -13.01
CA MET A 291 -4.84 -11.17 -13.09
C MET A 291 -5.28 -12.43 -13.85
N LYS A 292 -4.54 -12.86 -14.86
CA LYS A 292 -4.84 -14.07 -15.60
C LYS A 292 -4.82 -15.35 -14.77
N ASP A 293 -4.16 -15.36 -13.60
CA ASP A 293 -4.08 -16.51 -12.71
C ASP A 293 -5.28 -16.57 -11.74
N ALA A 294 -5.91 -15.41 -11.45
CA ALA A 294 -7.02 -15.30 -10.51
C ALA A 294 -8.24 -16.21 -10.84
N PRO A 295 -8.75 -16.27 -12.09
CA PRO A 295 -9.86 -17.15 -12.41
C PRO A 295 -9.51 -18.64 -12.29
N GLY A 296 -8.23 -18.99 -12.46
CA GLY A 296 -7.74 -20.36 -12.32
C GLY A 296 -7.82 -20.85 -10.89
N ILE A 297 -7.32 -20.04 -9.94
CA ILE A 297 -7.36 -20.39 -8.52
C ILE A 297 -8.78 -20.38 -7.95
N ASP A 298 -9.62 -19.41 -8.35
CA ASP A 298 -11.02 -19.38 -7.93
C ASP A 298 -11.76 -20.66 -8.36
N ARG A 299 -11.59 -21.09 -9.62
CA ARG A 299 -12.18 -22.35 -10.10
C ARG A 299 -11.66 -23.56 -9.32
N GLN A 300 -10.36 -23.63 -9.01
CA GLN A 300 -9.79 -24.74 -8.27
C GLN A 300 -10.33 -24.82 -6.85
N LEU A 301 -10.45 -23.68 -6.14
CA LEU A 301 -11.03 -23.63 -4.80
C LEU A 301 -12.50 -24.05 -4.84
N ARG A 302 -13.32 -23.48 -5.73
CA ARG A 302 -14.76 -23.84 -5.85
C ARG A 302 -15.00 -25.26 -6.36
N ALA A 303 -14.01 -25.87 -7.02
CA ALA A 303 -14.07 -27.25 -7.48
C ALA A 303 -13.73 -28.28 -6.40
N LEU A 304 -13.28 -27.87 -5.21
CA LEU A 304 -13.03 -28.79 -4.10
C LEU A 304 -14.26 -29.67 -3.81
N ARG A 305 -14.01 -30.92 -3.53
CA ARG A 305 -15.03 -31.90 -3.16
C ARG A 305 -14.65 -32.52 -1.83
N PRO A 306 -15.61 -32.89 -0.99
CA PRO A 306 -15.31 -33.57 0.25
C PRO A 306 -14.67 -34.93 -0.02
N PHE A 307 -13.59 -35.25 0.69
CA PHE A 307 -12.99 -36.60 0.72
C PHE A 307 -13.94 -37.59 1.38
N ASN A 308 -14.61 -37.15 2.47
CA ASN A 308 -15.73 -37.87 3.04
C ASN A 308 -17.02 -37.40 2.40
N ARG A 309 -17.65 -38.24 1.56
CA ARG A 309 -18.87 -37.93 0.81
C ARG A 309 -20.10 -37.59 1.68
N LYS A 310 -20.06 -37.92 2.96
CA LYS A 310 -21.13 -37.57 3.93
C LYS A 310 -20.95 -36.16 4.48
N CYS A 311 -19.78 -35.55 4.34
CA CYS A 311 -19.56 -34.14 4.64
C CYS A 311 -20.00 -33.23 3.49
N LYS A 312 -20.31 -31.97 3.81
CA LYS A 312 -20.57 -30.92 2.82
C LYS A 312 -19.55 -29.82 2.94
N LEU A 313 -19.17 -29.23 1.80
CA LEU A 313 -18.27 -28.07 1.72
C LEU A 313 -19.08 -26.86 1.23
N GLU A 314 -18.86 -25.73 1.88
CA GLU A 314 -19.29 -24.41 1.42
C GLU A 314 -18.04 -23.54 1.28
N ILE A 315 -17.83 -22.91 0.11
CA ILE A 315 -16.68 -22.06 -0.17
C ILE A 315 -17.21 -20.69 -0.58
N LYS A 316 -16.86 -19.68 0.21
CA LYS A 316 -17.20 -18.28 -0.02
C LYS A 316 -15.94 -17.45 -0.20
N GLY A 317 -16.07 -16.27 -0.77
CA GLY A 317 -14.97 -15.34 -0.99
C GLY A 317 -14.60 -15.17 -2.46
N GLY A 318 -13.44 -14.57 -2.69
CA GLY A 318 -12.95 -14.22 -4.01
C GLY A 318 -11.72 -13.34 -3.95
N ILE A 319 -11.27 -12.88 -5.11
CA ILE A 319 -10.22 -11.86 -5.21
C ILE A 319 -10.88 -10.49 -5.00
N ASN A 320 -10.56 -9.83 -3.91
CA ASN A 320 -11.03 -8.48 -3.61
C ASN A 320 -10.22 -7.42 -4.38
N ARG A 321 -8.89 -7.41 -4.18
CA ARG A 321 -7.98 -6.50 -4.89
C ARG A 321 -7.32 -7.24 -6.05
N PRO A 322 -7.55 -6.84 -7.32
CA PRO A 322 -6.80 -7.39 -8.44
C PRO A 322 -5.30 -7.04 -8.32
N PRO A 323 -4.37 -7.74 -8.97
CA PRO A 323 -2.97 -7.33 -8.94
C PRO A 323 -2.74 -6.00 -9.67
N MET A 324 -1.84 -5.18 -9.13
CA MET A 324 -1.22 -4.08 -9.85
C MET A 324 -0.06 -4.66 -10.66
N GLU A 325 -0.24 -4.81 -11.96
CA GLU A 325 0.80 -5.32 -12.86
C GLU A 325 1.65 -4.18 -13.42
N ARG A 326 2.94 -4.43 -13.63
CA ARG A 326 3.87 -3.46 -14.25
C ARG A 326 3.60 -3.34 -15.74
N THR A 327 2.53 -2.62 -16.09
CA THR A 327 2.12 -2.34 -17.47
C THR A 327 3.06 -1.33 -18.16
N ALA A 328 2.88 -1.12 -19.46
CA ALA A 328 3.62 -0.08 -20.18
C ALA A 328 3.38 1.34 -19.62
N GLY A 329 2.14 1.64 -19.16
CA GLY A 329 1.78 2.90 -18.52
C GLY A 329 2.48 3.08 -17.17
N VAL A 330 2.46 2.06 -16.31
CA VAL A 330 3.19 2.06 -15.03
C VAL A 330 4.68 2.26 -15.25
N ALA A 331 5.26 1.54 -16.22
CA ALA A 331 6.69 1.64 -16.54
C ALA A 331 7.07 3.02 -17.10
N ALA A 332 6.18 3.66 -17.87
CA ALA A 332 6.40 5.02 -18.38
C ALA A 332 6.42 6.04 -17.22
N LEU A 333 5.44 5.95 -16.31
CA LEU A 333 5.34 6.82 -15.14
C LEU A 333 6.54 6.64 -14.19
N TYR A 334 6.99 5.40 -13.98
CA TYR A 334 8.23 5.13 -13.23
C TYR A 334 9.47 5.76 -13.90
N ARG A 335 9.63 5.63 -15.23
CA ARG A 335 10.77 6.26 -15.92
C ARG A 335 10.77 7.78 -15.74
N GLN A 336 9.60 8.42 -15.82
CA GLN A 336 9.45 9.84 -15.57
C GLN A 336 9.86 10.20 -14.14
N ALA A 337 9.33 9.50 -13.13
CA ALA A 337 9.72 9.67 -11.73
C ALA A 337 11.23 9.45 -11.51
N SER A 338 11.82 8.46 -12.18
CA SER A 338 13.26 8.16 -12.10
C SER A 338 14.15 9.26 -12.69
N GLU A 339 13.76 9.87 -13.82
CA GLU A 339 14.48 11.02 -14.38
C GLU A 339 14.34 12.26 -13.48
N ILE A 340 13.14 12.52 -12.91
CA ILE A 340 12.97 13.59 -11.92
C ILE A 340 13.87 13.37 -10.72
N ALA A 341 13.87 12.19 -10.12
CA ALA A 341 14.72 11.87 -8.97
C ALA A 341 16.21 12.07 -9.28
N LYS A 342 16.64 11.72 -10.49
CA LYS A 342 18.02 11.95 -10.96
C LYS A 342 18.34 13.44 -11.10
N HIS A 343 17.41 14.27 -11.57
CA HIS A 343 17.55 15.72 -11.59
C HIS A 343 17.58 16.32 -10.19
N LEU A 344 16.91 15.69 -9.21
CA LEU A 344 16.97 16.04 -7.79
C LEU A 344 18.23 15.48 -7.09
N GLY A 345 19.12 14.76 -7.80
CA GLY A 345 20.41 14.31 -7.31
C GLY A 345 20.45 12.93 -6.67
N TRP A 346 19.42 12.08 -6.88
CA TRP A 346 19.38 10.72 -6.33
C TRP A 346 18.81 9.68 -7.31
N LYS A 347 19.07 8.41 -7.02
CA LYS A 347 18.57 7.28 -7.82
C LYS A 347 17.28 6.74 -7.21
N LEU A 348 16.20 6.78 -7.95
CA LEU A 348 14.94 6.13 -7.57
C LEU A 348 14.96 4.66 -8.04
N GLU A 349 14.69 3.74 -7.11
CA GLU A 349 14.54 2.32 -7.41
C GLU A 349 13.04 1.95 -7.52
N GLU A 350 12.73 0.84 -8.19
CA GLU A 350 11.38 0.27 -8.23
C GLU A 350 11.34 -1.09 -7.56
N ALA A 351 10.18 -1.48 -7.05
CA ALA A 351 9.95 -2.76 -6.39
C ALA A 351 8.63 -3.40 -6.81
N SER A 352 8.58 -4.72 -6.69
CA SER A 352 7.35 -5.53 -6.72
C SER A 352 7.12 -6.09 -5.33
N VAL A 353 5.92 -5.87 -4.77
CA VAL A 353 5.61 -6.23 -3.38
C VAL A 353 4.43 -7.18 -3.26
N GLY A 354 4.33 -7.88 -2.11
CA GLY A 354 3.25 -8.84 -1.83
C GLY A 354 1.97 -8.22 -1.28
N GLY A 355 2.05 -7.02 -0.67
CA GLY A 355 0.90 -6.31 -0.11
C GLY A 355 0.10 -5.58 -1.18
N GLY A 356 -1.23 -5.48 -0.98
CA GLY A 356 -2.11 -4.68 -1.83
C GLY A 356 -2.19 -3.23 -1.38
N SER A 357 -2.86 -2.39 -2.16
CA SER A 357 -3.34 -1.05 -1.85
C SER A 357 -4.49 -0.68 -2.79
N ASP A 358 -5.07 0.49 -2.61
CA ASP A 358 -6.08 1.00 -3.57
C ASP A 358 -5.51 1.28 -4.96
N GLY A 359 -4.18 1.43 -5.08
CA GLY A 359 -3.49 1.47 -6.37
C GLY A 359 -3.70 0.22 -7.22
N ASN A 360 -4.02 -0.91 -6.60
CA ASN A 360 -4.39 -2.13 -7.30
C ASN A 360 -5.66 -1.96 -8.16
N PHE A 361 -6.67 -1.27 -7.65
CA PHE A 361 -7.92 -1.03 -8.38
C PHE A 361 -7.68 -0.15 -9.60
N THR A 362 -6.92 0.94 -9.42
CA THR A 362 -6.67 1.92 -10.49
C THR A 362 -5.79 1.35 -11.60
N ALA A 363 -4.74 0.62 -11.25
CA ALA A 363 -3.87 -0.05 -12.20
C ALA A 363 -4.60 -1.14 -13.01
N ASN A 364 -5.50 -1.89 -12.38
CA ASN A 364 -6.31 -2.92 -13.06
C ASN A 364 -7.27 -2.33 -14.10
N LEU A 365 -7.64 -1.06 -13.97
CA LEU A 365 -8.42 -0.34 -14.99
C LEU A 365 -7.58 0.08 -16.20
N GLY A 366 -6.28 -0.21 -16.20
CA GLY A 366 -5.35 0.23 -17.24
C GLY A 366 -4.88 1.68 -17.11
N ILE A 367 -5.22 2.36 -16.01
CA ILE A 367 -4.78 3.73 -15.74
C ILE A 367 -3.31 3.70 -15.26
N PRO A 368 -2.42 4.54 -15.81
CA PRO A 368 -1.06 4.65 -15.31
C PRO A 368 -1.07 4.97 -13.81
N THR A 369 -0.54 4.05 -12.99
CA THR A 369 -0.53 4.16 -11.53
C THR A 369 0.89 3.97 -11.01
N LEU A 370 1.37 4.87 -10.18
CA LEU A 370 2.64 4.73 -9.46
C LEU A 370 2.38 4.78 -7.97
N ASP A 371 2.84 3.76 -7.26
CA ASP A 371 2.57 3.57 -5.85
C ASP A 371 3.87 3.66 -5.03
N GLY A 372 3.76 3.79 -3.71
CA GLY A 372 4.91 3.93 -2.83
C GLY A 372 5.58 5.30 -2.90
N LEU A 373 4.80 6.36 -3.19
CA LEU A 373 5.29 7.74 -3.26
C LEU A 373 5.33 8.43 -1.90
N GLY A 374 4.81 7.83 -0.86
CA GLY A 374 4.80 8.34 0.52
C GLY A 374 6.14 8.26 1.24
N GLY A 375 6.09 8.20 2.57
CA GLY A 375 7.26 8.21 3.45
C GLY A 375 8.21 7.03 3.26
N VAL A 376 9.44 7.22 3.72
CA VAL A 376 10.47 6.17 3.83
C VAL A 376 10.59 5.81 5.31
N GLY A 377 10.44 4.54 5.64
CA GLY A 377 10.48 4.07 7.03
C GLY A 377 10.24 2.58 7.14
N GLU A 378 9.96 2.11 8.32
CA GLU A 378 9.66 0.71 8.62
C GLU A 378 8.58 0.60 9.71
N GLY A 379 8.06 -0.61 9.88
CA GLY A 379 7.17 -0.94 10.98
C GLY A 379 5.69 -0.62 10.72
N ALA A 380 5.25 -0.43 9.49
CA ALA A 380 3.80 -0.36 9.20
C ALA A 380 3.05 -1.51 9.88
N HIS A 381 1.94 -1.21 10.56
CA HIS A 381 1.14 -2.14 11.37
C HIS A 381 1.87 -2.73 12.60
N ALA A 382 3.00 -2.16 13.02
CA ALA A 382 3.76 -2.65 14.18
C ALA A 382 4.01 -1.53 15.20
N THR A 383 4.27 -1.93 16.45
CA THR A 383 4.50 -0.98 17.57
C THR A 383 5.77 -0.14 17.43
N HIS A 384 6.61 -0.43 16.44
CA HIS A 384 7.84 0.29 16.13
C HIS A 384 7.76 1.03 14.78
N GLU A 385 6.57 1.48 14.40
CA GLU A 385 6.36 2.23 13.17
C GLU A 385 7.02 3.61 13.24
N TYR A 386 7.77 3.96 12.16
CA TYR A 386 8.41 5.26 12.03
C TYR A 386 8.58 5.71 10.58
N VAL A 387 8.74 7.01 10.39
CA VAL A 387 9.17 7.62 9.12
C VAL A 387 10.52 8.31 9.31
N THR A 388 11.39 8.22 8.29
CA THR A 388 12.73 8.85 8.28
C THR A 388 12.60 10.32 7.86
N ILE A 389 12.94 11.24 8.76
CA ILE A 389 12.74 12.68 8.57
C ILE A 389 13.61 13.24 7.42
N SER A 390 14.84 12.77 7.28
CA SER A 390 15.76 13.24 6.23
C SER A 390 15.29 12.94 4.81
N GLU A 391 14.36 11.98 4.65
CA GLU A 391 13.82 11.57 3.35
C GLU A 391 12.64 12.45 2.90
N LEU A 392 11.94 13.09 3.84
CA LEU A 392 10.71 13.84 3.57
C LEU A 392 10.88 14.94 2.50
N PRO A 393 11.93 15.79 2.53
CA PRO A 393 12.11 16.85 1.54
C PRO A 393 12.23 16.33 0.11
N ARG A 394 13.01 15.27 -0.10
CA ARG A 394 13.22 14.73 -1.45
C ARG A 394 11.97 14.01 -1.97
N ARG A 395 11.15 13.41 -1.07
CA ARG A 395 9.87 12.80 -1.43
C ARG A 395 8.84 13.85 -1.82
N ALA A 396 8.76 14.97 -1.08
CA ALA A 396 7.90 16.09 -1.41
C ALA A 396 8.27 16.72 -2.76
N ALA A 397 9.59 16.93 -3.01
CA ALA A 397 10.09 17.46 -4.29
C ALA A 397 9.75 16.52 -5.46
N LEU A 398 9.98 15.22 -5.31
CA LEU A 398 9.63 14.21 -6.33
C LEU A 398 8.13 14.25 -6.63
N LEU A 399 7.28 14.29 -5.61
CA LEU A 399 5.83 14.32 -5.79
C LEU A 399 5.38 15.59 -6.52
N ALA A 400 5.88 16.76 -6.12
CA ALA A 400 5.53 18.02 -6.75
C ALA A 400 5.92 18.07 -8.24
N GLU A 401 7.17 17.71 -8.59
CA GLU A 401 7.62 17.67 -9.98
C GLU A 401 6.86 16.59 -10.79
N LEU A 402 6.51 15.48 -10.19
CA LEU A 402 5.74 14.42 -10.87
C LEU A 402 4.30 14.87 -11.14
N ILE A 403 3.63 15.55 -10.20
CA ILE A 403 2.29 16.13 -10.43
C ILE A 403 2.32 17.09 -11.62
N GLU A 404 3.34 17.94 -11.72
CA GLU A 404 3.46 18.93 -12.78
C GLU A 404 3.70 18.29 -14.16
N SER A 405 4.45 17.21 -14.21
CA SER A 405 5.00 16.64 -15.44
C SER A 405 4.16 15.51 -16.09
N VAL A 406 3.15 14.95 -15.38
CA VAL A 406 2.30 13.83 -15.88
C VAL A 406 1.33 14.21 -17.02
#